data_00386e07e2f6129a630c8a39ede57c96
#
_entry.id   00386e07e2f6129a630c8a39ede57c96
#
_cell.length_a   1.000
_cell.length_b   1.000
_cell.length_c   1.000
_cell.angle_alpha   90.00
_cell.angle_beta   90.00
_cell.angle_gamma   90.00
#
_symmetry.space_group_name_H-M   'P 1'
#
loop_
_entity.id
_entity.type
_entity.pdbx_description
1 polymer ?
#
loop_
_entity_poly.entity_id
_entity_poly.type
_entity_poly.pdbx_seq_one_letter_code
_entity_poly.pdbx_strand_id
1 'polypeptide(L)'
;MDSSGLLPKYPERASRSRRQKKAPEALAGAGLGQDKPKKPRKKIRLKRILLWAGIFLLMVLGGMIFMFIKGLTTAHNGNSKPAETEFFDGKDTKDGVNILILGTDGRVGDDSTETRTDSIMVLNVGNKDHKVKLVSFMRDTLIHIDGVSNEYTDPSQADYYDQKLNSAYTIGEQNHNRGADYVRQMLKDNFDLDIKYYALVDFQTFATAIDTLFPNGVSMNAQFSTIDGEKVTEVE
;
A
#
# COMPACT_ATOMS: atom_id res chain seq x y z
N MET A 1 56.69 16.68 2.36
CA MET A 1 56.54 15.44 1.57
C MET A 1 55.13 15.43 0.99
N ASP A 2 55.14 15.66 -0.28
CA ASP A 2 54.04 15.90 -1.21
C ASP A 2 53.37 14.57 -1.57
N SER A 3 52.05 14.51 -1.60
CA SER A 3 51.32 13.47 -2.32
C SER A 3 49.97 13.98 -2.77
N SER A 4 49.99 14.65 -3.92
CA SER A 4 48.86 14.92 -4.79
C SER A 4 48.29 13.63 -5.33
N GLY A 5 47.07 13.25 -4.93
CA GLY A 5 46.27 12.14 -5.47
C GLY A 5 45.35 12.64 -6.59
N LEU A 6 45.54 12.06 -7.74
CA LEU A 6 44.95 12.32 -9.04
C LEU A 6 43.41 12.04 -9.06
N LEU A 7 42.64 13.04 -9.49
CA LEU A 7 41.26 12.88 -9.95
C LEU A 7 41.22 12.33 -11.40
N PRO A 8 40.29 11.49 -11.76
CA PRO A 8 40.17 10.99 -13.14
C PRO A 8 39.60 12.07 -14.06
N LYS A 9 40.30 12.31 -15.19
CA LYS A 9 39.90 13.19 -16.29
C LYS A 9 38.70 12.63 -17.05
N TYR A 10 37.67 13.44 -17.20
CA TYR A 10 36.59 13.20 -18.17
C TYR A 10 37.06 13.52 -19.60
N PRO A 11 36.63 12.76 -20.62
CA PRO A 11 37.00 13.05 -22.01
C PRO A 11 36.24 14.25 -22.56
N GLU A 12 36.97 15.14 -23.16
CA GLU A 12 36.52 16.35 -23.85
C GLU A 12 35.61 16.02 -25.05
N ARG A 13 34.49 16.71 -25.12
CA ARG A 13 33.51 16.57 -26.20
C ARG A 13 33.97 17.40 -27.41
N ALA A 14 34.37 16.71 -28.49
CA ALA A 14 34.77 17.32 -29.74
C ALA A 14 33.66 18.22 -30.36
N SER A 15 34.02 19.47 -30.60
CA SER A 15 33.19 20.45 -31.30
C SER A 15 33.04 20.09 -32.75
N ARG A 16 31.80 19.88 -33.23
CA ARG A 16 31.50 19.73 -34.64
C ARG A 16 31.50 21.10 -35.34
N SER A 17 32.49 21.31 -36.18
CA SER A 17 32.65 22.37 -37.12
C SER A 17 31.41 22.53 -38.03
N ARG A 18 30.86 23.73 -38.02
CA ARG A 18 29.80 24.19 -38.92
C ARG A 18 30.37 24.43 -40.32
N ARG A 19 30.11 23.56 -41.27
CA ARG A 19 30.39 23.78 -42.71
C ARG A 19 29.40 24.80 -43.27
N GLN A 20 29.87 25.99 -43.53
CA GLN A 20 29.17 26.98 -44.37
C GLN A 20 29.07 26.50 -45.82
N LYS A 21 27.87 26.37 -46.37
CA LYS A 21 27.63 26.21 -47.79
C LYS A 21 27.43 27.61 -48.42
N LYS A 22 28.33 27.96 -49.33
CA LYS A 22 28.26 29.09 -50.24
C LYS A 22 26.99 29.00 -51.09
N ALA A 23 26.33 30.13 -51.29
CA ALA A 23 25.31 30.36 -52.29
C ALA A 23 25.93 30.54 -53.66
N PRO A 24 25.32 30.13 -54.76
CA PRO A 24 25.58 30.63 -56.10
C PRO A 24 24.51 31.62 -56.54
N GLU A 25 24.98 32.60 -57.22
CA GLU A 25 24.33 33.78 -57.82
C GLU A 25 23.21 33.45 -58.81
N ALA A 26 22.37 34.46 -58.97
CA ALA A 26 21.22 34.51 -59.84
C ALA A 26 21.64 34.63 -61.35
N LEU A 27 20.85 33.98 -62.18
CA LEU A 27 20.67 34.43 -63.58
C LEU A 27 19.20 34.22 -63.96
N ALA A 28 18.67 35.35 -64.43
CA ALA A 28 17.30 35.48 -64.91
C ALA A 28 17.04 34.66 -66.18
N GLY A 29 15.85 34.06 -66.24
CA GLY A 29 15.33 33.48 -67.46
C GLY A 29 13.84 33.26 -67.35
N ALA A 30 13.07 34.08 -68.04
CA ALA A 30 11.64 33.94 -68.18
C ALA A 30 11.27 32.65 -68.92
N GLY A 31 10.31 31.89 -68.38
CA GLY A 31 9.81 30.69 -69.06
C GLY A 31 8.52 30.19 -68.43
N LEU A 32 7.41 30.55 -69.01
CA LEU A 32 6.13 29.84 -69.13
C LEU A 32 5.76 28.82 -68.09
N GLY A 33 4.63 29.10 -67.47
CA GLY A 33 3.96 28.23 -66.46
C GLY A 33 3.69 26.82 -67.00
N GLN A 34 4.25 25.84 -66.33
CA GLN A 34 3.79 24.47 -66.45
C GLN A 34 3.11 24.16 -65.11
N ASP A 35 1.79 24.10 -65.15
CA ASP A 35 0.97 23.56 -64.09
C ASP A 35 1.41 22.13 -63.77
N LYS A 36 2.08 21.95 -62.59
CA LYS A 36 2.40 20.61 -62.07
C LYS A 36 1.09 19.92 -61.71
N PRO A 37 0.86 18.68 -62.20
CA PRO A 37 -0.36 17.95 -61.88
C PRO A 37 -0.47 17.76 -60.36
N LYS A 38 -1.56 18.27 -59.79
CA LYS A 38 -1.89 18.06 -58.35
C LYS A 38 -2.04 16.56 -58.09
N LYS A 39 -1.13 15.99 -57.30
CA LYS A 39 -1.20 14.59 -56.87
C LYS A 39 -2.59 14.32 -56.28
N PRO A 40 -3.28 13.22 -56.66
CA PRO A 40 -4.62 12.92 -56.12
C PRO A 40 -4.55 12.72 -54.64
N ARG A 41 -5.32 13.50 -53.86
CA ARG A 41 -5.47 13.32 -52.40
C ARG A 41 -6.08 11.94 -52.20
N LYS A 42 -5.30 11.00 -51.63
CA LYS A 42 -5.80 9.67 -51.25
C LYS A 42 -6.99 9.87 -50.32
N LYS A 43 -8.17 9.49 -50.75
CA LYS A 43 -9.38 9.49 -49.90
C LYS A 43 -9.13 8.58 -48.71
N ILE A 44 -8.96 9.18 -47.52
CA ILE A 44 -8.79 8.47 -46.26
C ILE A 44 -10.05 7.63 -46.06
N ARG A 45 -9.92 6.34 -46.03
CA ARG A 45 -11.04 5.40 -45.81
C ARG A 45 -11.40 5.42 -44.31
N LEU A 46 -12.19 6.40 -43.90
CA LEU A 46 -12.59 6.67 -42.52
C LEU A 46 -13.10 5.41 -41.82
N LYS A 47 -13.86 4.56 -42.52
CA LYS A 47 -14.35 3.27 -41.97
C LYS A 47 -13.22 2.33 -41.55
N ARG A 48 -12.08 2.31 -42.29
CA ARG A 48 -10.93 1.47 -41.90
C ARG A 48 -10.19 2.04 -40.70
N ILE A 49 -10.08 3.36 -40.60
CA ILE A 49 -9.47 4.02 -39.42
C ILE A 49 -10.29 3.77 -38.18
N LEU A 50 -11.63 3.91 -38.25
CA LEU A 50 -12.54 3.60 -37.15
C LEU A 50 -12.45 2.13 -36.70
N LEU A 51 -12.32 1.20 -37.67
CA LEU A 51 -12.16 -0.22 -37.37
C LEU A 51 -10.84 -0.50 -36.63
N TRP A 52 -9.72 0.09 -37.10
CA TRP A 52 -8.43 -0.06 -36.43
C TRP A 52 -8.38 0.63 -35.07
N ALA A 53 -9.04 1.79 -34.92
CA ALA A 53 -9.20 2.46 -33.62
C ALA A 53 -10.05 1.63 -32.64
N GLY A 54 -11.10 0.97 -33.11
CA GLY A 54 -11.89 0.03 -32.31
C GLY A 54 -11.09 -1.18 -31.84
N ILE A 55 -10.29 -1.78 -32.74
CA ILE A 55 -9.41 -2.91 -32.39
C ILE A 55 -8.36 -2.47 -31.35
N PHE A 56 -7.76 -1.29 -31.54
CA PHE A 56 -6.79 -0.74 -30.61
C PHE A 56 -7.42 -0.49 -29.22
N LEU A 57 -8.63 0.07 -29.19
CA LEU A 57 -9.37 0.28 -27.93
C LEU A 57 -9.67 -1.04 -27.22
N LEU A 58 -10.11 -2.07 -27.96
CA LEU A 58 -10.33 -3.40 -27.40
C LEU A 58 -9.05 -4.04 -26.87
N MET A 59 -7.92 -3.82 -27.53
CA MET A 59 -6.62 -4.32 -27.07
C MET A 59 -6.18 -3.63 -25.78
N VAL A 60 -6.39 -2.31 -25.65
CA VAL A 60 -6.10 -1.54 -24.42
C VAL A 60 -7.01 -1.98 -23.27
N LEU A 61 -8.31 -2.14 -23.53
CA LEU A 61 -9.25 -2.64 -22.52
C LEU A 61 -8.91 -4.06 -22.08
N GLY A 62 -8.59 -4.95 -23.02
CA GLY A 62 -8.14 -6.31 -22.73
C GLY A 62 -6.85 -6.32 -21.92
N GLY A 63 -5.90 -5.45 -22.24
CA GLY A 63 -4.66 -5.28 -21.47
C GLY A 63 -4.90 -4.79 -20.05
N MET A 64 -5.80 -3.82 -19.85
CA MET A 64 -6.19 -3.36 -18.51
C MET A 64 -6.86 -4.46 -17.69
N ILE A 65 -7.80 -5.20 -18.27
CA ILE A 65 -8.47 -6.32 -17.61
C ILE A 65 -7.44 -7.41 -17.25
N PHE A 66 -6.53 -7.73 -18.18
CA PHE A 66 -5.46 -8.71 -17.92
C PHE A 66 -4.53 -8.27 -16.80
N MET A 67 -4.10 -6.98 -16.77
CA MET A 67 -3.28 -6.44 -15.68
C MET A 67 -4.04 -6.44 -14.35
N PHE A 68 -5.33 -6.11 -14.37
CA PHE A 68 -6.18 -6.15 -13.18
C PHE A 68 -6.30 -7.57 -12.63
N ILE A 69 -6.60 -8.56 -13.49
CA ILE A 69 -6.67 -9.97 -13.08
C ILE A 69 -5.30 -10.46 -12.60
N LYS A 70 -4.21 -10.11 -13.30
CA LYS A 70 -2.85 -10.47 -12.87
C LYS A 70 -2.49 -9.83 -11.54
N GLY A 71 -2.89 -8.57 -11.30
CA GLY A 71 -2.73 -7.88 -10.02
C GLY A 71 -3.48 -8.60 -8.89
N LEU A 72 -4.73 -8.99 -9.13
CA LEU A 72 -5.51 -9.77 -8.17
C LEU A 72 -4.88 -11.16 -7.89
N THR A 73 -4.39 -11.86 -8.93
CA THR A 73 -3.74 -13.18 -8.74
C THR A 73 -2.37 -13.04 -8.09
N THR A 74 -1.62 -11.97 -8.33
CA THR A 74 -0.33 -11.71 -7.65
C THR A 74 -0.53 -11.34 -6.19
N ALA A 75 -1.55 -10.54 -5.87
CA ALA A 75 -1.95 -10.27 -4.50
C ALA A 75 -2.45 -11.54 -3.77
N HIS A 76 -3.01 -12.50 -4.52
CA HIS A 76 -3.47 -13.78 -3.97
C HIS A 76 -2.38 -14.86 -3.92
N ASN A 77 -1.34 -14.74 -4.75
CA ASN A 77 -0.20 -15.67 -4.82
C ASN A 77 1.05 -15.18 -4.06
N GLY A 78 0.94 -14.10 -3.29
CA GLY A 78 1.90 -13.89 -2.22
C GLY A 78 1.98 -15.19 -1.42
N ASN A 79 3.17 -15.70 -1.15
CA ASN A 79 3.49 -17.00 -0.55
C ASN A 79 3.01 -17.11 0.91
N SER A 80 2.09 -16.25 1.33
CA SER A 80 1.30 -16.38 2.53
C SER A 80 0.24 -17.44 2.28
N LYS A 81 0.32 -18.54 3.02
CA LYS A 81 -0.85 -19.43 3.19
C LYS A 81 -2.04 -18.52 3.44
N PRO A 82 -3.20 -18.73 2.76
CA PRO A 82 -4.41 -18.00 3.13
C PRO A 82 -4.51 -18.10 4.66
N ALA A 83 -4.59 -16.96 5.33
CA ALA A 83 -4.87 -16.98 6.76
C ALA A 83 -6.11 -17.85 6.92
N GLU A 84 -6.02 -18.89 7.76
CA GLU A 84 -7.20 -19.68 8.11
C GLU A 84 -8.25 -18.67 8.55
N THR A 85 -9.44 -18.76 7.93
CA THR A 85 -10.52 -17.84 8.25
C THR A 85 -10.91 -18.07 9.70
N GLU A 86 -10.43 -17.22 10.59
CA GLU A 86 -10.83 -17.24 11.99
C GLU A 86 -12.33 -17.00 12.09
N PHE A 87 -12.95 -17.65 13.06
CA PHE A 87 -14.33 -17.35 13.42
C PHE A 87 -14.41 -15.92 13.94
N PHE A 88 -15.31 -15.14 13.38
CA PHE A 88 -15.57 -13.76 13.81
C PHE A 88 -17.08 -13.51 13.84
N ASP A 89 -17.65 -13.34 15.04
CA ASP A 89 -19.06 -13.05 15.25
C ASP A 89 -19.36 -11.54 15.14
N GLY A 90 -19.21 -11.00 13.92
CA GLY A 90 -19.42 -9.59 13.65
C GLY A 90 -20.82 -9.10 13.97
N LYS A 91 -20.94 -7.92 14.57
CA LYS A 91 -22.22 -7.28 14.94
C LYS A 91 -22.41 -5.99 14.15
N ASP A 92 -23.66 -5.75 13.74
CA ASP A 92 -24.04 -4.50 13.07
C ASP A 92 -23.97 -3.33 14.03
N THR A 93 -23.49 -2.20 13.54
CA THR A 93 -23.38 -0.96 14.30
C THR A 93 -24.59 -0.06 14.08
N LYS A 94 -24.91 0.79 15.05
CA LYS A 94 -26.06 1.71 14.98
C LYS A 94 -25.88 2.81 13.91
N ASP A 95 -24.62 3.19 13.60
CA ASP A 95 -24.31 4.24 12.64
C ASP A 95 -23.02 3.93 11.90
N GLY A 96 -23.14 3.64 10.61
CA GLY A 96 -22.05 3.19 9.76
C GLY A 96 -21.62 1.75 10.02
N VAL A 97 -20.39 1.44 9.69
CA VAL A 97 -19.77 0.13 9.85
C VAL A 97 -18.45 0.28 10.60
N ASN A 98 -18.31 -0.42 11.72
CA ASN A 98 -17.06 -0.53 12.44
C ASN A 98 -16.24 -1.72 11.95
N ILE A 99 -14.98 -1.46 11.64
CA ILE A 99 -13.98 -2.44 11.19
C ILE A 99 -12.84 -2.42 12.20
N LEU A 100 -12.55 -3.55 12.82
CA LEU A 100 -11.40 -3.74 13.71
C LEU A 100 -10.16 -3.94 12.86
N ILE A 101 -9.12 -3.15 13.10
CA ILE A 101 -7.82 -3.29 12.46
C ILE A 101 -6.82 -3.68 13.55
N LEU A 102 -6.23 -4.87 13.40
CA LEU A 102 -5.25 -5.43 14.32
C LEU A 102 -3.91 -5.53 13.62
N GLY A 103 -2.89 -4.91 14.20
CA GLY A 103 -1.50 -5.08 13.81
C GLY A 103 -0.81 -6.05 14.77
N THR A 104 -0.27 -7.14 14.25
CA THR A 104 0.42 -8.17 15.04
C THR A 104 1.92 -8.14 14.81
N ASP A 105 2.67 -8.53 15.82
CA ASP A 105 4.13 -8.70 15.77
C ASP A 105 4.55 -10.08 15.24
N GLY A 106 3.57 -10.94 14.90
CA GLY A 106 3.81 -12.29 14.36
C GLY A 106 4.61 -12.25 13.05
N ARG A 107 5.54 -13.18 12.92
CA ARG A 107 6.34 -13.41 11.71
C ARG A 107 5.92 -14.71 11.06
N VAL A 108 6.25 -14.85 9.77
CA VAL A 108 5.98 -16.09 9.04
C VAL A 108 6.66 -17.28 9.75
N GLY A 109 5.84 -18.20 10.25
CA GLY A 109 6.29 -19.40 10.96
C GLY A 109 6.25 -19.30 12.50
N ASP A 110 5.88 -18.15 13.04
CA ASP A 110 5.63 -18.01 14.47
C ASP A 110 4.33 -18.73 14.86
N ASP A 111 4.26 -19.16 16.13
CA ASP A 111 3.04 -19.73 16.69
C ASP A 111 2.05 -18.57 16.98
N SER A 112 0.86 -18.61 16.38
CA SER A 112 -0.17 -17.60 16.59
C SER A 112 -0.58 -17.47 18.06
N THR A 113 -0.42 -18.53 18.84
CA THR A 113 -0.75 -18.56 20.27
C THR A 113 0.17 -17.72 21.15
N GLU A 114 1.33 -17.28 20.63
CA GLU A 114 2.27 -16.39 21.30
C GLU A 114 2.22 -14.95 20.75
N THR A 115 1.52 -14.74 19.65
CA THR A 115 1.42 -13.46 18.94
C THR A 115 0.57 -12.46 19.73
N ARG A 116 1.01 -11.21 19.78
CA ARG A 116 0.29 -10.09 20.42
C ARG A 116 -0.10 -9.06 19.38
N THR A 117 -1.14 -8.29 19.72
CA THR A 117 -1.53 -7.13 18.92
C THR A 117 -0.88 -5.86 19.47
N ASP A 118 0.03 -5.28 18.69
CA ASP A 118 0.67 -4.02 19.05
C ASP A 118 -0.10 -2.79 18.56
N SER A 119 -0.93 -2.96 17.55
CA SER A 119 -1.85 -1.92 17.06
C SER A 119 -3.28 -2.43 17.10
N ILE A 120 -4.15 -1.69 17.78
CA ILE A 120 -5.57 -2.00 17.92
C ILE A 120 -6.33 -0.74 17.54
N MET A 121 -7.01 -0.77 16.40
CA MET A 121 -7.75 0.39 15.88
C MET A 121 -9.15 -0.01 15.44
N VAL A 122 -10.10 0.92 15.56
CA VAL A 122 -11.45 0.76 15.02
C VAL A 122 -11.71 1.86 14.01
N LEU A 123 -11.94 1.45 12.77
CA LEU A 123 -12.31 2.31 11.67
C LEU A 123 -13.82 2.32 11.50
N ASN A 124 -14.46 3.48 11.56
CA ASN A 124 -15.89 3.66 11.26
C ASN A 124 -16.06 4.37 9.92
N VAL A 125 -16.83 3.75 9.02
CA VAL A 125 -17.13 4.27 7.67
C VAL A 125 -18.63 4.19 7.38
N GLY A 126 -19.09 4.97 6.41
CA GLY A 126 -20.50 4.96 5.99
C GLY A 126 -21.47 5.50 7.05
N ASN A 127 -20.99 6.32 7.99
CA ASN A 127 -21.79 6.96 9.03
C ASN A 127 -22.56 8.18 8.50
N LYS A 128 -23.52 8.67 9.27
CA LYS A 128 -24.37 9.83 8.94
C LYS A 128 -23.59 11.13 8.72
N ASP A 129 -22.42 11.25 9.37
CA ASP A 129 -21.56 12.42 9.21
C ASP A 129 -20.78 12.41 7.88
N HIS A 130 -20.86 11.34 7.09
CA HIS A 130 -20.06 11.11 5.87
C HIS A 130 -18.56 11.27 6.09
N LYS A 131 -18.05 10.88 7.26
CA LYS A 131 -16.64 10.97 7.65
C LYS A 131 -16.06 9.60 7.93
N VAL A 132 -14.78 9.46 7.61
CA VAL A 132 -13.97 8.34 8.11
C VAL A 132 -13.52 8.70 9.51
N LYS A 133 -13.84 7.85 10.50
CA LYS A 133 -13.42 8.01 11.89
C LYS A 133 -12.50 6.85 12.24
N LEU A 134 -11.36 7.14 12.83
CA LEU A 134 -10.40 6.15 13.28
C LEU A 134 -10.10 6.39 14.76
N VAL A 135 -10.28 5.36 15.56
CA VAL A 135 -9.95 5.35 17.01
C VAL A 135 -8.86 4.32 17.23
N SER A 136 -7.78 4.74 17.88
CA SER A 136 -6.69 3.86 18.30
C SER A 136 -6.79 3.58 19.79
N PHE A 137 -6.69 2.31 20.15
CA PHE A 137 -6.61 1.87 21.53
C PHE A 137 -5.16 1.55 21.88
N MET A 138 -4.68 2.05 23.00
CA MET A 138 -3.34 1.70 23.46
C MET A 138 -3.29 0.23 23.85
N ARG A 139 -2.29 -0.49 23.39
CA ARG A 139 -2.13 -1.93 23.66
C ARG A 139 -2.08 -2.29 25.14
N ASP A 140 -1.55 -1.36 25.96
CA ASP A 140 -1.41 -1.53 27.41
C ASP A 140 -2.65 -1.03 28.20
N THR A 141 -3.77 -0.69 27.51
CA THR A 141 -5.02 -0.32 28.17
C THR A 141 -5.48 -1.47 29.07
N LEU A 142 -5.72 -1.18 30.33
CA LEU A 142 -6.23 -2.16 31.28
C LEU A 142 -7.70 -2.41 31.00
N ILE A 143 -8.07 -3.66 30.81
CA ILE A 143 -9.44 -4.14 30.57
C ILE A 143 -9.77 -5.29 31.49
N HIS A 144 -11.04 -5.43 31.82
CA HIS A 144 -11.53 -6.57 32.59
C HIS A 144 -11.80 -7.76 31.62
N ILE A 145 -11.27 -8.94 31.98
CA ILE A 145 -11.50 -10.19 31.27
C ILE A 145 -12.01 -11.26 32.23
N ASP A 146 -13.31 -11.50 32.21
CA ASP A 146 -13.95 -12.49 33.06
C ASP A 146 -13.30 -13.88 32.93
N GLY A 147 -12.95 -14.47 34.08
CA GLY A 147 -12.41 -15.83 34.16
C GLY A 147 -10.92 -15.96 33.77
N VAL A 148 -10.23 -14.87 33.40
CA VAL A 148 -8.79 -14.86 33.16
C VAL A 148 -8.06 -14.10 34.23
N SER A 149 -7.49 -14.84 35.19
CA SER A 149 -6.79 -14.24 36.31
C SER A 149 -5.49 -13.54 35.91
N ASN A 150 -5.22 -12.42 36.57
CA ASN A 150 -3.93 -11.76 36.51
C ASN A 150 -2.99 -12.44 37.51
N GLU A 151 -1.96 -13.11 37.05
CA GLU A 151 -1.00 -13.85 37.87
C GLU A 151 -0.20 -12.97 38.86
N TYR A 152 -0.20 -11.65 38.63
CA TYR A 152 0.51 -10.67 39.47
C TYR A 152 -0.37 -10.04 40.55
N THR A 153 -1.66 -10.41 40.62
CA THR A 153 -2.63 -9.81 41.53
C THR A 153 -3.23 -10.88 42.44
N ASP A 154 -3.43 -10.52 43.72
CA ASP A 154 -4.09 -11.40 44.70
C ASP A 154 -5.55 -11.64 44.28
N PRO A 155 -6.07 -12.90 44.35
CA PRO A 155 -7.45 -13.24 44.03
C PRO A 155 -8.52 -12.44 44.78
N SER A 156 -8.18 -11.83 45.89
CA SER A 156 -9.08 -10.98 46.69
C SER A 156 -9.16 -9.53 46.17
N GLN A 157 -8.30 -9.14 45.26
CA GLN A 157 -8.26 -7.78 44.76
C GLN A 157 -9.26 -7.57 43.60
N ALA A 158 -9.77 -6.34 43.50
CA ALA A 158 -10.74 -5.99 42.47
C ALA A 158 -10.21 -6.08 41.02
N ASP A 159 -8.89 -5.93 40.84
CA ASP A 159 -8.18 -5.98 39.55
C ASP A 159 -7.65 -7.38 39.21
N TYR A 160 -8.10 -8.41 39.93
CA TYR A 160 -7.64 -9.80 39.71
C TYR A 160 -7.90 -10.31 38.30
N TYR A 161 -8.94 -9.84 37.64
CA TYR A 161 -9.29 -10.18 36.26
C TYR A 161 -8.88 -9.11 35.25
N ASP A 162 -8.10 -8.12 35.65
CA ASP A 162 -7.69 -7.04 34.77
C ASP A 162 -6.41 -7.42 34.03
N GLN A 163 -6.45 -7.27 32.71
CA GLN A 163 -5.39 -7.63 31.79
C GLN A 163 -5.10 -6.46 30.82
N LYS A 164 -3.95 -6.49 30.18
CA LYS A 164 -3.69 -5.57 29.07
C LYS A 164 -4.53 -5.95 27.85
N LEU A 165 -5.04 -4.98 27.13
CA LEU A 165 -5.88 -5.19 25.94
C LEU A 165 -5.19 -6.06 24.87
N ASN A 166 -3.86 -5.93 24.69
CA ASN A 166 -3.12 -6.75 23.72
C ASN A 166 -3.08 -8.24 24.10
N SER A 167 -3.27 -8.59 25.36
CA SER A 167 -3.36 -9.99 25.79
C SER A 167 -4.63 -10.67 25.31
N ALA A 168 -5.69 -9.90 25.02
CA ALA A 168 -6.96 -10.46 24.57
C ALA A 168 -6.79 -11.26 23.26
N TYR A 169 -5.95 -10.80 22.33
CA TYR A 169 -5.68 -11.54 21.09
C TYR A 169 -5.03 -12.89 21.38
N THR A 170 -3.95 -12.91 22.14
CA THR A 170 -3.23 -14.13 22.52
C THR A 170 -4.14 -15.13 23.26
N ILE A 171 -4.94 -14.64 24.20
CA ILE A 171 -5.92 -15.48 24.94
C ILE A 171 -6.96 -16.08 23.97
N GLY A 172 -7.44 -15.30 23.01
CA GLY A 172 -8.37 -15.76 21.99
C GLY A 172 -7.74 -16.80 21.05
N GLU A 173 -6.48 -16.63 20.65
CA GLU A 173 -5.73 -17.61 19.84
C GLU A 173 -5.56 -18.94 20.57
N GLN A 174 -5.20 -18.88 21.85
CA GLN A 174 -5.10 -20.08 22.71
C GLN A 174 -6.45 -20.79 22.89
N ASN A 175 -7.56 -20.06 22.76
CA ASN A 175 -8.92 -20.58 22.83
C ASN A 175 -9.54 -20.79 21.43
N HIS A 176 -9.00 -21.72 20.65
CA HIS A 176 -9.55 -22.16 19.36
C HIS A 176 -9.35 -21.20 18.19
N ASN A 177 -8.20 -20.49 18.11
CA ASN A 177 -7.86 -19.57 17.03
C ASN A 177 -8.94 -18.50 16.83
N ARG A 178 -9.29 -17.79 17.90
CA ARG A 178 -10.34 -16.76 17.94
C ARG A 178 -9.82 -15.41 18.40
N GLY A 179 -8.57 -15.09 18.11
CA GLY A 179 -7.91 -13.88 18.58
C GLY A 179 -8.66 -12.60 18.24
N ALA A 180 -8.99 -12.42 16.98
CA ALA A 180 -9.71 -11.23 16.50
C ALA A 180 -11.13 -11.13 17.10
N ASP A 181 -11.85 -12.26 17.19
CA ASP A 181 -13.19 -12.28 17.79
C ASP A 181 -13.15 -11.98 19.29
N TYR A 182 -12.13 -12.46 19.97
CA TYR A 182 -11.97 -12.20 21.39
C TYR A 182 -11.65 -10.72 21.68
N VAL A 183 -10.77 -10.10 20.88
CA VAL A 183 -10.56 -8.65 20.98
C VAL A 183 -11.84 -7.87 20.69
N ARG A 184 -12.63 -8.27 19.67
CA ARG A 184 -13.95 -7.69 19.42
C ARG A 184 -14.86 -7.75 20.66
N GLN A 185 -14.91 -8.93 21.30
CA GLN A 185 -15.72 -9.13 22.50
C GLN A 185 -15.25 -8.23 23.62
N MET A 186 -13.95 -8.16 23.88
CA MET A 186 -13.38 -7.29 24.92
C MET A 186 -13.66 -5.81 24.65
N LEU A 187 -13.62 -5.37 23.38
CA LEU A 187 -14.00 -4.01 23.01
C LEU A 187 -15.51 -3.76 23.21
N LYS A 188 -16.34 -4.77 23.01
CA LYS A 188 -17.77 -4.68 23.31
C LYS A 188 -18.02 -4.57 24.82
N ASP A 189 -17.41 -5.43 25.61
CA ASP A 189 -17.68 -5.55 27.04
C ASP A 189 -17.15 -4.35 27.83
N ASN A 190 -15.97 -3.82 27.45
CA ASN A 190 -15.33 -2.72 28.16
C ASN A 190 -15.68 -1.33 27.59
N PHE A 191 -16.06 -1.21 26.32
CA PHE A 191 -16.28 0.10 25.64
C PHE A 191 -17.62 0.21 24.91
N ASP A 192 -18.49 -0.82 24.98
CA ASP A 192 -19.78 -0.91 24.27
C ASP A 192 -19.67 -0.68 22.75
N LEU A 193 -18.59 -1.19 22.14
CA LEU A 193 -18.35 -1.09 20.69
C LEU A 193 -18.83 -2.34 19.96
N ASP A 194 -19.79 -2.16 19.06
CA ASP A 194 -20.17 -3.20 18.10
C ASP A 194 -19.26 -3.11 16.87
N ILE A 195 -18.72 -4.25 16.42
CA ILE A 195 -17.76 -4.35 15.32
C ILE A 195 -18.25 -5.41 14.35
N LYS A 196 -18.31 -5.07 13.06
CA LYS A 196 -18.84 -5.94 12.02
C LYS A 196 -17.79 -6.77 11.31
N TYR A 197 -16.64 -6.16 11.02
CA TYR A 197 -15.55 -6.79 10.27
C TYR A 197 -14.23 -6.59 10.98
N TYR A 198 -13.24 -7.41 10.64
CA TYR A 198 -11.87 -7.18 11.06
C TYR A 198 -10.88 -7.30 9.89
N ALA A 199 -9.72 -6.72 10.08
CA ALA A 199 -8.53 -6.89 9.24
C ALA A 199 -7.34 -7.14 10.18
N LEU A 200 -6.63 -8.22 9.92
CA LEU A 200 -5.40 -8.58 10.62
C LEU A 200 -4.22 -8.27 9.70
N VAL A 201 -3.24 -7.53 10.20
CA VAL A 201 -2.08 -7.08 9.45
C VAL A 201 -0.82 -7.44 10.23
N ASP A 202 -0.03 -8.34 9.70
CA ASP A 202 1.32 -8.62 10.17
C ASP A 202 2.35 -7.76 9.40
N PHE A 203 3.62 -7.82 9.81
CA PHE A 203 4.70 -7.08 9.13
C PHE A 203 4.84 -7.44 7.65
N GLN A 204 4.66 -8.72 7.29
CA GLN A 204 4.78 -9.18 5.90
C GLN A 204 3.62 -8.64 5.04
N THR A 205 2.41 -8.71 5.55
CA THR A 205 1.21 -8.17 4.89
C THR A 205 1.32 -6.66 4.73
N PHE A 206 1.81 -5.97 5.77
CA PHE A 206 2.04 -4.52 5.73
C PHE A 206 3.06 -4.16 4.64
N ALA A 207 4.24 -4.78 4.65
CA ALA A 207 5.28 -4.54 3.64
C ALA A 207 4.73 -4.79 2.22
N THR A 208 4.06 -5.92 2.00
CA THR A 208 3.45 -6.27 0.71
C THR A 208 2.41 -5.23 0.26
N ALA A 209 1.60 -4.71 1.20
CA ALA A 209 0.61 -3.68 0.90
C ALA A 209 1.28 -2.36 0.49
N ILE A 210 2.33 -1.94 1.20
CA ILE A 210 3.10 -0.74 0.86
C ILE A 210 3.75 -0.89 -0.50
N ASP A 211 4.44 -1.99 -0.79
CA ASP A 211 5.08 -2.24 -2.09
C ASP A 211 4.07 -2.25 -3.25
N THR A 212 2.87 -2.75 -2.99
CA THR A 212 1.79 -2.77 -3.99
C THR A 212 1.23 -1.37 -4.26
N LEU A 213 1.02 -0.59 -3.21
CA LEU A 213 0.44 0.77 -3.31
C LEU A 213 1.47 1.80 -3.79
N PHE A 214 2.72 1.62 -3.44
CA PHE A 214 3.81 2.56 -3.71
C PHE A 214 5.03 1.84 -4.31
N PRO A 215 4.91 1.29 -5.54
CA PRO A 215 5.98 0.48 -6.15
C PRO A 215 7.29 1.25 -6.39
N ASN A 216 7.25 2.57 -6.32
CA ASN A 216 8.41 3.46 -6.45
C ASN A 216 8.91 4.02 -5.09
N GLY A 217 8.45 3.43 -4.00
CA GLY A 217 8.74 3.90 -2.65
C GLY A 217 7.88 5.08 -2.20
N VAL A 218 7.97 5.41 -0.91
CA VAL A 218 7.25 6.52 -0.28
C VAL A 218 8.24 7.62 0.06
N SER A 219 8.06 8.81 -0.51
CA SER A 219 8.88 9.97 -0.14
C SER A 219 8.40 10.55 1.18
N MET A 220 9.25 10.56 2.19
CA MET A 220 8.96 11.11 3.51
C MET A 220 10.06 12.08 3.95
N ASN A 221 9.67 13.16 4.63
CA ASN A 221 10.63 14.01 5.32
C ASN A 221 10.95 13.39 6.68
N ALA A 222 12.17 12.93 6.88
CA ALA A 222 12.62 12.46 8.19
C ALA A 222 12.59 13.64 9.19
N GLN A 223 11.85 13.46 10.29
CA GLN A 223 11.78 14.48 11.35
C GLN A 223 12.95 14.38 12.34
N PHE A 224 13.75 13.31 12.20
CA PHE A 224 14.89 13.05 13.06
C PHE A 224 16.18 13.16 12.25
N SER A 225 17.18 13.80 12.81
CA SER A 225 18.50 13.91 12.18
C SER A 225 19.36 12.65 12.39
N THR A 226 19.00 11.84 13.38
CA THR A 226 19.73 10.61 13.75
C THR A 226 18.77 9.54 14.23
N ILE A 227 19.03 8.28 13.86
CA ILE A 227 18.40 7.08 14.43
C ILE A 227 19.52 6.25 15.03
N ASP A 228 19.40 5.85 16.29
CA ASP A 228 20.40 5.05 17.02
C ASP A 228 21.84 5.64 16.96
N GLY A 229 21.94 6.99 16.87
CA GLY A 229 23.23 7.68 16.77
C GLY A 229 23.78 7.82 15.36
N GLU A 230 23.19 7.19 14.37
CA GLU A 230 23.57 7.35 12.96
C GLU A 230 22.76 8.43 12.26
N LYS A 231 23.42 9.21 11.39
CA LYS A 231 22.73 10.22 10.58
C LYS A 231 21.80 9.54 9.59
N VAL A 232 20.54 9.96 9.60
CA VAL A 232 19.59 9.60 8.55
C VAL A 232 19.94 10.40 7.30
N THR A 233 20.65 9.78 6.37
CA THR A 233 21.08 10.42 5.12
C THR A 233 20.15 10.14 3.95
N GLU A 234 19.47 8.99 3.95
CA GLU A 234 18.45 8.60 2.96
C GLU A 234 17.51 7.61 3.62
N VAL A 235 16.23 7.72 3.31
CA VAL A 235 15.22 6.71 3.66
C VAL A 235 14.76 6.12 2.33
N GLU A 236 15.17 4.88 2.07
CA GLU A 236 14.63 4.07 0.97
C GLU A 236 13.24 3.52 1.33
#